data_e5ef75c6a85e9d01287cdc368d1e5c25
#
_entry.id   e5ef75c6a85e9d01287cdc368d1e5c25
#
_cell.length_a   1.000
_cell.length_b   1.000
_cell.length_c   1.000
_cell.angle_alpha   90.00
_cell.angle_beta   90.00
_cell.angle_gamma   90.00
#
_symmetry.space_group_name_H-M   'P 1'
#
loop_
_entity.id
_entity.type
_entity.pdbx_description
1 polymer ?
#
loop_
_entity_poly.entity_id
_entity_poly.type
_entity_poly.pdbx_seq_one_letter_code
_entity_poly.pdbx_strand_id
1 'polypeptide(L)'
;MLYAIVVVYNKKCENSLTLNAIKKYNRKINVIVFDNSEKNFNNEDYCNKNNYKYYTMNKNMGLSKAYNYVLKNIDKNPNDYLIVLDDDTDLNDQYFEEVFEQISLNKYDILLPIVKSNDIIISPSKIQFNCRVKTIKNINEVNNKNITAINSGMVVRLSVYEKVIYNEDMFLDYIDHDFMKQVRINEFKINILNSEIIQSFSRNEKGSLKGALFRFNIYRKDFKIYCKNCNRMIFYYINILKFRIKQCIKYRSFKFFKNN
;
A
#
# COMPACT_ATOMS: atom_id res chain seq x y z
N MET A 1 -21.72 1.08 0.97
CA MET A 1 -21.04 1.94 -0.05
C MET A 1 -19.64 1.43 -0.32
N LEU A 2 -19.02 1.86 -1.41
CA LEU A 2 -17.61 1.58 -1.72
C LEU A 2 -16.86 2.89 -1.85
N TYR A 3 -15.80 3.05 -1.08
CA TYR A 3 -14.84 4.14 -1.15
C TYR A 3 -13.56 3.69 -1.84
N ALA A 4 -12.82 4.62 -2.42
CA ALA A 4 -11.45 4.38 -2.87
C ALA A 4 -10.57 5.54 -2.42
N ILE A 5 -9.49 5.25 -1.71
CA ILE A 5 -8.45 6.24 -1.42
C ILE A 5 -7.31 6.09 -2.42
N VAL A 6 -6.94 7.18 -3.06
CA VAL A 6 -5.76 7.29 -3.92
C VAL A 6 -4.81 8.31 -3.31
N VAL A 7 -3.61 7.89 -2.94
CA VAL A 7 -2.59 8.81 -2.43
C VAL A 7 -1.68 9.25 -3.57
N VAL A 8 -1.65 10.55 -3.82
CA VAL A 8 -0.81 11.18 -4.87
C VAL A 8 0.41 11.84 -4.23
N TYR A 9 1.58 11.74 -4.87
CA TYR A 9 2.79 12.38 -4.38
C TYR A 9 3.60 13.04 -5.51
N ASN A 10 3.79 14.35 -5.41
CA ASN A 10 4.58 15.17 -6.32
C ASN A 10 4.24 14.96 -7.81
N LYS A 11 2.95 14.79 -8.12
CA LYS A 11 2.45 14.70 -9.50
C LYS A 11 1.05 15.30 -9.62
N LYS A 12 0.65 15.60 -10.85
CA LYS A 12 -0.73 15.97 -11.18
C LYS A 12 -1.64 14.75 -11.17
N CYS A 13 -2.84 14.87 -10.62
CA CYS A 13 -3.87 13.83 -10.64
C CYS A 13 -4.21 13.33 -12.05
N GLU A 14 -4.16 14.22 -13.05
CA GLU A 14 -4.39 13.90 -14.47
C GLU A 14 -3.43 12.79 -14.98
N ASN A 15 -2.23 12.70 -14.41
CA ASN A 15 -1.18 11.74 -14.79
C ASN A 15 -1.25 10.44 -13.97
N SER A 16 -2.25 10.27 -13.10
CA SER A 16 -2.43 9.04 -12.34
C SER A 16 -3.11 7.97 -13.18
N LEU A 17 -2.45 6.83 -13.37
CA LEU A 17 -3.04 5.65 -14.01
C LEU A 17 -4.28 5.18 -13.26
N THR A 18 -4.18 5.14 -11.94
CA THR A 18 -5.25 4.72 -11.04
C THR A 18 -6.49 5.62 -11.15
N LEU A 19 -6.32 6.95 -11.09
CA LEU A 19 -7.44 7.88 -11.21
C LEU A 19 -8.10 7.82 -12.60
N ASN A 20 -7.31 7.58 -13.64
CA ASN A 20 -7.83 7.41 -15.00
C ASN A 20 -8.64 6.11 -15.13
N ALA A 21 -8.18 5.00 -14.54
CA ALA A 21 -8.89 3.73 -14.55
C ALA A 21 -10.20 3.79 -13.75
N ILE A 22 -10.19 4.42 -12.56
CA ILE A 22 -11.36 4.48 -11.69
C ILE A 22 -12.45 5.44 -12.19
N LYS A 23 -12.12 6.40 -13.05
CA LYS A 23 -13.00 7.47 -13.51
C LYS A 23 -14.33 6.96 -14.08
N LYS A 24 -14.33 5.86 -14.81
CA LYS A 24 -15.55 5.25 -15.37
C LYS A 24 -16.50 4.67 -14.34
N TYR A 25 -16.04 4.49 -13.10
CA TYR A 25 -16.81 3.95 -11.98
C TYR A 25 -17.26 4.99 -10.95
N ASN A 26 -17.13 6.30 -11.24
CA ASN A 26 -17.46 7.40 -10.32
C ASN A 26 -18.89 7.37 -9.75
N ARG A 27 -19.83 6.69 -10.43
CA ARG A 27 -21.21 6.52 -9.94
C ARG A 27 -21.34 5.39 -8.90
N LYS A 28 -20.35 4.50 -8.81
CA LYS A 28 -20.36 3.32 -7.93
C LYS A 28 -19.33 3.42 -6.81
N ILE A 29 -18.31 4.28 -6.96
CA ILE A 29 -17.17 4.40 -6.06
C ILE A 29 -17.03 5.86 -5.63
N ASN A 30 -17.03 6.11 -4.32
CA ASN A 30 -16.73 7.41 -3.74
C ASN A 30 -15.21 7.59 -3.67
N VAL A 31 -14.65 8.31 -4.64
CA VAL A 31 -13.20 8.50 -4.78
C VAL A 31 -12.74 9.62 -3.85
N ILE A 32 -11.66 9.33 -3.12
CA ILE A 32 -11.00 10.24 -2.19
C ILE A 32 -9.54 10.33 -2.59
N VAL A 33 -9.08 11.52 -2.92
CA VAL A 33 -7.68 11.79 -3.21
C VAL A 33 -7.03 12.41 -1.98
N PHE A 34 -5.96 11.80 -1.50
CA PHE A 34 -5.09 12.41 -0.52
C PHE A 34 -3.81 12.88 -1.21
N ASP A 35 -3.66 14.21 -1.35
CA ASP A 35 -2.46 14.80 -1.94
C ASP A 35 -1.38 14.97 -0.88
N ASN A 36 -0.40 14.09 -0.93
CA ASN A 36 0.73 14.04 -0.01
C ASN A 36 1.94 14.86 -0.52
N SER A 37 1.71 15.74 -1.50
CA SER A 37 2.73 16.56 -2.14
C SER A 37 3.16 17.73 -1.26
N GLU A 38 4.43 18.14 -1.44
CA GLU A 38 4.99 19.35 -0.80
C GLU A 38 4.79 20.62 -1.65
N LYS A 39 4.41 20.43 -2.92
CA LYS A 39 4.14 21.51 -3.88
C LYS A 39 2.71 21.44 -4.34
N ASN A 40 2.13 22.59 -4.65
CA ASN A 40 0.81 22.65 -5.24
C ASN A 40 0.86 22.26 -6.74
N PHE A 41 0.07 21.25 -7.11
CA PHE A 41 -0.12 20.77 -8.49
C PHE A 41 -1.51 21.09 -9.06
N ASN A 42 -2.31 21.92 -8.35
CA ASN A 42 -3.72 22.22 -8.65
C ASN A 42 -4.61 20.97 -8.69
N ASN A 43 -4.28 19.99 -7.87
CA ASN A 43 -5.01 18.72 -7.81
C ASN A 43 -6.43 18.87 -7.24
N GLU A 44 -6.68 19.88 -6.42
CA GLU A 44 -8.02 20.19 -5.89
C GLU A 44 -9.01 20.52 -7.01
N ASP A 45 -8.60 21.35 -7.98
CA ASP A 45 -9.45 21.69 -9.14
C ASP A 45 -9.80 20.45 -9.97
N TYR A 46 -8.84 19.54 -10.14
CA TYR A 46 -9.09 18.26 -10.82
C TYR A 46 -10.10 17.41 -10.05
N CYS A 47 -9.95 17.32 -8.73
CA CYS A 47 -10.84 16.56 -7.87
C CYS A 47 -12.26 17.13 -7.89
N ASN A 48 -12.41 18.45 -7.79
CA ASN A 48 -13.70 19.13 -7.86
C ASN A 48 -14.43 18.88 -9.19
N LYS A 49 -13.71 18.94 -10.33
CA LYS A 49 -14.26 18.66 -11.67
C LYS A 49 -14.73 17.20 -11.84
N ASN A 50 -14.16 16.26 -11.10
CA ASN A 50 -14.49 14.84 -11.16
C ASN A 50 -15.39 14.37 -10.00
N ASN A 51 -15.86 15.28 -9.13
CA ASN A 51 -16.61 14.99 -7.90
C ASN A 51 -15.87 14.05 -6.95
N TYR A 52 -14.54 14.22 -6.84
CA TYR A 52 -13.70 13.49 -5.87
C TYR A 52 -13.57 14.31 -4.60
N LYS A 53 -13.56 13.64 -3.46
CA LYS A 53 -13.21 14.28 -2.19
C LYS A 53 -11.70 14.50 -2.16
N TYR A 54 -11.26 15.71 -1.80
CA TYR A 54 -9.84 16.06 -1.79
C TYR A 54 -9.36 16.40 -0.39
N TYR A 55 -8.20 15.86 -0.03
CA TYR A 55 -7.50 16.19 1.21
C TYR A 55 -6.02 16.45 0.94
N THR A 56 -5.44 17.39 1.66
CA THR A 56 -4.01 17.65 1.69
C THR A 56 -3.58 18.21 3.03
N MET A 57 -2.31 18.02 3.37
CA MET A 57 -1.65 18.70 4.50
C MET A 57 -0.52 19.62 4.00
N ASN A 58 -0.40 19.83 2.69
CA ASN A 58 0.68 20.61 2.05
C ASN A 58 2.10 20.14 2.45
N LYS A 59 2.23 18.85 2.76
CA LYS A 59 3.49 18.20 3.12
C LYS A 59 3.37 16.69 3.02
N ASN A 60 4.50 16.01 2.85
CA ASN A 60 4.52 14.55 2.85
C ASN A 60 4.39 14.01 4.29
N MET A 61 3.23 13.47 4.60
CA MET A 61 2.91 12.87 5.91
C MET A 61 3.32 11.40 6.01
N GLY A 62 3.71 10.75 4.90
CA GLY A 62 3.79 9.30 4.77
C GLY A 62 2.42 8.66 4.53
N LEU A 63 2.44 7.39 4.11
CA LEU A 63 1.20 6.69 3.74
C LEU A 63 0.33 6.33 4.95
N SER A 64 0.92 5.90 6.07
CA SER A 64 0.15 5.51 7.27
C SER A 64 -0.73 6.65 7.78
N LYS A 65 -0.15 7.86 7.87
CA LYS A 65 -0.89 9.03 8.32
C LYS A 65 -1.92 9.49 7.29
N ALA A 66 -1.60 9.40 5.99
CA ALA A 66 -2.54 9.72 4.92
C ALA A 66 -3.78 8.82 4.98
N TYR A 67 -3.60 7.51 5.09
CA TYR A 67 -4.70 6.56 5.21
C TYR A 67 -5.53 6.79 6.48
N ASN A 68 -4.88 6.92 7.63
CA ASN A 68 -5.58 7.15 8.90
C ASN A 68 -6.33 8.49 8.90
N TYR A 69 -5.78 9.52 8.27
CA TYR A 69 -6.47 10.80 8.12
C TYR A 69 -7.77 10.65 7.34
N VAL A 70 -7.73 9.98 6.19
CA VAL A 70 -8.94 9.72 5.39
C VAL A 70 -9.95 8.89 6.20
N LEU A 71 -9.48 7.81 6.85
CA LEU A 71 -10.33 6.97 7.68
C LEU A 71 -11.01 7.71 8.85
N LYS A 72 -10.42 8.78 9.36
CA LYS A 72 -11.03 9.64 10.40
C LYS A 72 -12.10 10.59 9.82
N ASN A 73 -12.06 10.86 8.52
CA ASN A 73 -12.87 11.90 7.86
C ASN A 73 -13.89 11.35 6.84
N ILE A 74 -14.14 10.05 6.82
CA ILE A 74 -15.20 9.42 6.05
C ILE A 74 -16.31 8.92 6.97
N ASP A 75 -17.53 8.84 6.44
CA ASP A 75 -18.63 8.20 7.16
C ASP A 75 -18.36 6.70 7.26
N LYS A 76 -18.33 6.19 8.49
CA LYS A 76 -17.99 4.79 8.77
C LYS A 76 -19.25 3.96 8.98
N ASN A 77 -19.90 3.53 7.91
CA ASN A 77 -20.81 2.40 8.04
C ASN A 77 -19.96 1.11 8.09
N PRO A 78 -20.09 0.29 9.15
CA PRO A 78 -19.27 -0.93 9.31
C PRO A 78 -19.36 -1.92 8.13
N ASN A 79 -20.45 -1.87 7.37
CA ASN A 79 -20.66 -2.74 6.21
C ASN A 79 -20.13 -2.17 4.89
N ASP A 80 -19.61 -0.95 4.89
CA ASP A 80 -19.01 -0.35 3.73
C ASP A 80 -17.56 -0.83 3.55
N TYR A 81 -17.00 -0.59 2.35
CA TYR A 81 -15.66 -1.03 2.00
C TYR A 81 -14.81 0.14 1.50
N LEU A 82 -13.51 0.03 1.69
CA LEU A 82 -12.49 0.94 1.18
C LEU A 82 -11.50 0.19 0.32
N ILE A 83 -11.29 0.65 -0.91
CA ILE A 83 -10.16 0.25 -1.76
C ILE A 83 -8.98 1.15 -1.42
N VAL A 84 -7.81 0.57 -1.15
CA VAL A 84 -6.56 1.30 -0.93
C VAL A 84 -5.72 1.22 -2.19
N LEU A 85 -5.30 2.37 -2.72
CA LEU A 85 -4.65 2.49 -4.02
C LEU A 85 -3.46 3.45 -3.99
N ASP A 86 -2.40 3.06 -4.68
CA ASP A 86 -1.35 3.95 -5.12
C ASP A 86 -1.75 4.67 -6.42
N ASP A 87 -1.09 5.74 -6.79
CA ASP A 87 -1.44 6.55 -7.97
C ASP A 87 -0.96 5.97 -9.31
N ASP A 88 -0.17 4.90 -9.27
CA ASP A 88 0.48 4.25 -10.42
C ASP A 88 0.02 2.80 -10.67
N THR A 89 -1.05 2.37 -10.02
CA THR A 89 -1.64 1.04 -10.20
C THR A 89 -2.49 0.98 -11.46
N ASP A 90 -2.17 0.04 -12.35
CA ASP A 90 -2.95 -0.22 -13.55
C ASP A 90 -4.09 -1.21 -13.23
N LEU A 91 -5.30 -0.66 -13.10
CA LEU A 91 -6.53 -1.38 -12.75
C LEU A 91 -7.34 -1.68 -14.00
N ASN A 92 -7.78 -2.91 -14.15
CA ASN A 92 -8.63 -3.37 -15.26
C ASN A 92 -10.10 -3.55 -14.82
N ASP A 93 -10.98 -3.73 -15.80
CA ASP A 93 -12.42 -3.90 -15.56
C ASP A 93 -12.73 -5.17 -14.77
N GLN A 94 -12.03 -6.25 -15.03
CA GLN A 94 -12.21 -7.52 -14.33
C GLN A 94 -12.02 -7.35 -12.81
N TYR A 95 -11.04 -6.54 -12.40
CA TYR A 95 -10.83 -6.23 -10.99
C TYR A 95 -12.04 -5.54 -10.36
N PHE A 96 -12.59 -4.52 -11.01
CA PHE A 96 -13.74 -3.79 -10.47
C PHE A 96 -15.00 -4.64 -10.44
N GLU A 97 -15.26 -5.42 -11.49
CA GLU A 97 -16.41 -6.33 -11.58
C GLU A 97 -16.37 -7.36 -10.45
N GLU A 98 -15.22 -8.01 -10.25
CA GLU A 98 -15.06 -8.99 -9.18
C GLU A 98 -15.16 -8.35 -7.78
N VAL A 99 -14.62 -7.13 -7.58
CA VAL A 99 -14.78 -6.39 -6.33
C VAL A 99 -16.26 -6.12 -6.06
N PHE A 100 -17.03 -5.62 -7.04
CA PHE A 100 -18.47 -5.38 -6.87
C PHE A 100 -19.25 -6.65 -6.54
N GLU A 101 -18.93 -7.77 -7.21
CA GLU A 101 -19.53 -9.06 -6.90
C GLU A 101 -19.23 -9.49 -5.46
N GLN A 102 -17.96 -9.50 -5.06
CA GLN A 102 -17.54 -9.99 -3.74
C GLN A 102 -18.08 -9.13 -2.58
N ILE A 103 -18.13 -7.80 -2.73
CA ILE A 103 -18.72 -6.93 -1.70
C ILE A 103 -20.23 -7.15 -1.58
N SER A 104 -20.94 -7.49 -2.68
CA SER A 104 -22.38 -7.79 -2.65
C SER A 104 -22.69 -9.05 -1.84
N LEU A 105 -21.80 -10.04 -1.86
CA LEU A 105 -21.92 -11.28 -1.07
C LEU A 105 -21.70 -11.03 0.43
N ASN A 106 -21.04 -9.96 0.81
CA ASN A 106 -20.81 -9.52 2.19
C ASN A 106 -20.17 -10.60 3.11
N LYS A 107 -19.34 -11.49 2.55
CA LYS A 107 -18.78 -12.65 3.25
C LYS A 107 -17.40 -12.41 3.86
N TYR A 108 -16.63 -11.51 3.24
CA TYR A 108 -15.21 -11.31 3.56
C TYR A 108 -14.95 -9.91 4.10
N ASP A 109 -13.93 -9.80 4.93
CA ASP A 109 -13.50 -8.53 5.52
C ASP A 109 -12.42 -7.88 4.68
N ILE A 110 -11.60 -8.70 4.00
CA ILE A 110 -10.48 -8.27 3.14
C ILE A 110 -10.59 -8.99 1.79
N LEU A 111 -10.45 -8.23 0.69
CA LEU A 111 -10.29 -8.79 -0.65
C LEU A 111 -8.92 -8.38 -1.19
N LEU A 112 -8.17 -9.32 -1.71
CA LEU A 112 -6.80 -9.12 -2.20
C LEU A 112 -6.73 -9.48 -3.69
N PRO A 113 -6.41 -8.54 -4.59
CA PRO A 113 -6.12 -8.87 -5.99
C PRO A 113 -4.77 -9.59 -6.10
N ILE A 114 -4.55 -10.27 -7.21
CA ILE A 114 -3.24 -10.77 -7.59
C ILE A 114 -2.47 -9.61 -8.26
N VAL A 115 -1.48 -9.08 -7.56
CA VAL A 115 -0.63 -8.01 -8.09
C VAL A 115 0.62 -8.61 -8.70
N LYS A 116 0.87 -8.30 -9.97
CA LYS A 116 2.05 -8.77 -10.72
C LYS A 116 2.98 -7.62 -11.10
N SER A 117 4.26 -7.92 -11.16
CA SER A 117 5.29 -7.07 -11.78
C SER A 117 6.23 -7.96 -12.58
N ASN A 118 6.38 -7.72 -13.89
CA ASN A 118 7.17 -8.56 -14.79
C ASN A 118 6.84 -10.07 -14.63
N ASP A 119 5.57 -10.42 -14.70
CA ASP A 119 5.01 -11.79 -14.56
C ASP A 119 5.26 -12.48 -13.21
N ILE A 120 5.84 -11.78 -12.25
CA ILE A 120 6.05 -12.29 -10.90
C ILE A 120 4.92 -11.83 -9.98
N ILE A 121 4.31 -12.76 -9.26
CA ILE A 121 3.33 -12.42 -8.21
C ILE A 121 4.09 -11.74 -7.06
N ILE A 122 3.77 -10.49 -6.82
CA ILE A 122 4.33 -9.68 -5.74
C ILE A 122 3.38 -9.55 -4.55
N SER A 123 2.07 -9.71 -4.82
CA SER A 123 1.01 -9.74 -3.80
C SER A 123 -0.15 -10.62 -4.31
N PRO A 124 -0.78 -11.42 -3.44
CA PRO A 124 -0.37 -11.68 -2.07
C PRO A 124 0.99 -12.38 -1.97
N SER A 125 1.59 -12.33 -0.78
CA SER A 125 2.87 -12.94 -0.46
C SER A 125 2.76 -13.77 0.82
N LYS A 126 3.77 -14.57 1.10
CA LYS A 126 3.82 -15.44 2.28
C LYS A 126 4.71 -14.86 3.37
N ILE A 127 4.23 -14.87 4.62
CA ILE A 127 5.06 -14.58 5.79
C ILE A 127 5.74 -15.85 6.28
N GLN A 128 7.05 -15.81 6.43
CA GLN A 128 7.87 -16.83 7.07
C GLN A 128 8.48 -16.30 8.37
N PHE A 129 8.58 -17.14 9.39
CA PHE A 129 9.16 -16.79 10.69
C PHE A 129 8.54 -15.51 11.31
N ASN A 130 7.23 -15.28 11.08
CA ASN A 130 6.45 -14.13 11.55
C ASN A 130 6.91 -12.74 11.05
N CYS A 131 7.92 -12.65 10.20
CA CYS A 131 8.50 -11.37 9.77
C CYS A 131 8.92 -11.33 8.30
N ARG A 132 9.47 -12.42 7.77
CA ARG A 132 10.03 -12.43 6.41
C ARG A 132 8.93 -12.51 5.37
N VAL A 133 8.78 -11.47 4.57
CA VAL A 133 7.94 -11.49 3.36
C VAL A 133 8.65 -12.29 2.27
N LYS A 134 7.96 -13.26 1.70
CA LYS A 134 8.43 -14.09 0.59
C LYS A 134 7.39 -14.11 -0.52
N THR A 135 7.80 -13.77 -1.73
CA THR A 135 6.96 -13.94 -2.93
C THR A 135 6.57 -15.40 -3.12
N ILE A 136 5.43 -15.63 -3.72
CA ILE A 136 4.88 -16.93 -4.04
C ILE A 136 4.91 -17.15 -5.55
N LYS A 137 4.89 -18.41 -5.96
CA LYS A 137 4.73 -18.79 -7.37
C LYS A 137 3.29 -19.16 -7.69
N ASN A 138 2.55 -19.60 -6.68
CA ASN A 138 1.16 -20.03 -6.80
C ASN A 138 0.37 -19.59 -5.55
N ILE A 139 -0.88 -19.20 -5.75
CA ILE A 139 -1.80 -18.74 -4.69
C ILE A 139 -2.00 -19.81 -3.60
N ASN A 140 -1.93 -21.09 -3.95
CA ASN A 140 -2.08 -22.20 -3.00
C ASN A 140 -0.93 -22.28 -1.95
N GLU A 141 0.12 -21.48 -2.09
CA GLU A 141 1.20 -21.41 -1.10
C GLU A 141 0.83 -20.60 0.15
N VAL A 142 -0.26 -19.84 0.10
CA VAL A 142 -0.72 -18.98 1.20
C VAL A 142 -2.05 -19.45 1.78
N ASN A 143 -2.25 -19.12 3.04
CA ASN A 143 -3.50 -19.33 3.77
C ASN A 143 -3.68 -18.20 4.80
N ASN A 144 -4.81 -18.16 5.49
CA ASN A 144 -5.13 -17.09 6.43
C ASN A 144 -4.10 -16.90 7.57
N LYS A 145 -3.27 -17.90 7.88
CA LYS A 145 -2.25 -17.82 8.94
C LYS A 145 -0.94 -17.19 8.46
N ASN A 146 -0.64 -17.26 7.15
CA ASN A 146 0.65 -16.84 6.62
C ASN A 146 0.58 -15.81 5.49
N ILE A 147 -0.63 -15.42 5.06
CA ILE A 147 -0.82 -14.46 3.97
C ILE A 147 -0.44 -13.04 4.40
N THR A 148 0.20 -12.30 3.51
CA THR A 148 0.37 -10.86 3.59
C THR A 148 0.19 -10.25 2.20
N ALA A 149 -0.12 -8.96 2.13
CA ALA A 149 -0.35 -8.28 0.86
C ALA A 149 0.17 -6.85 0.92
N ILE A 150 0.32 -6.23 -0.25
CA ILE A 150 0.53 -4.79 -0.37
C ILE A 150 -0.81 -4.07 -0.50
N ASN A 151 -0.82 -2.76 -0.27
CA ASN A 151 -2.05 -1.96 -0.30
C ASN A 151 -2.66 -1.81 -1.70
N SER A 152 -1.87 -1.95 -2.77
CA SER A 152 -2.32 -1.71 -4.14
C SER A 152 -3.51 -2.60 -4.53
N GLY A 153 -4.70 -2.02 -4.55
CA GLY A 153 -5.95 -2.71 -4.85
C GLY A 153 -6.54 -3.54 -3.71
N MET A 154 -6.00 -3.48 -2.51
CA MET A 154 -6.59 -4.14 -1.34
C MET A 154 -7.93 -3.49 -1.01
N VAL A 155 -8.98 -4.31 -0.85
CA VAL A 155 -10.32 -3.86 -0.42
C VAL A 155 -10.54 -4.29 1.02
N VAL A 156 -10.90 -3.35 1.87
CA VAL A 156 -11.04 -3.56 3.32
C VAL A 156 -12.42 -3.12 3.76
N ARG A 157 -13.15 -3.98 4.48
CA ARG A 157 -14.41 -3.61 5.13
C ARG A 157 -14.13 -2.58 6.23
N LEU A 158 -14.95 -1.54 6.33
CA LEU A 158 -14.70 -0.44 7.28
C LEU A 158 -14.73 -0.88 8.76
N SER A 159 -15.47 -1.94 9.09
CA SER A 159 -15.45 -2.52 10.45
C SER A 159 -14.07 -3.05 10.87
N VAL A 160 -13.20 -3.42 9.93
CA VAL A 160 -11.82 -3.84 10.23
C VAL A 160 -11.04 -2.71 10.91
N TYR A 161 -11.27 -1.47 10.46
CA TYR A 161 -10.57 -0.29 10.97
C TYR A 161 -11.01 0.14 12.38
N GLU A 162 -12.03 -0.51 12.95
CA GLU A 162 -12.37 -0.35 14.38
C GLU A 162 -11.33 -1.03 15.29
N LYS A 163 -10.66 -2.08 14.78
CA LYS A 163 -9.65 -2.87 15.52
C LYS A 163 -8.22 -2.70 14.99
N VAL A 164 -8.08 -2.39 13.72
CA VAL A 164 -6.78 -2.32 13.05
C VAL A 164 -6.63 -0.99 12.33
N ILE A 165 -5.59 -0.24 12.66
CA ILE A 165 -5.24 1.01 11.98
C ILE A 165 -3.80 0.92 11.47
N TYR A 166 -3.44 1.77 10.52
CA TYR A 166 -2.05 1.87 10.07
C TYR A 166 -1.17 2.46 11.17
N ASN A 167 0.01 1.89 11.38
CA ASN A 167 0.95 2.36 12.38
C ASN A 167 1.60 3.68 11.94
N GLU A 168 1.27 4.80 12.57
CA GLU A 168 1.71 6.15 12.22
C GLU A 168 3.21 6.42 12.49
N ASP A 169 3.89 5.54 13.23
CA ASP A 169 5.35 5.58 13.40
C ASP A 169 6.10 5.10 12.14
N MET A 170 5.38 4.39 11.24
CA MET A 170 5.89 3.94 9.95
C MET A 170 5.45 4.89 8.85
N PHE A 171 6.39 5.22 7.96
CA PHE A 171 6.17 6.26 6.96
C PHE A 171 5.68 5.71 5.61
N LEU A 172 6.29 4.63 5.12
CA LEU A 172 6.07 4.16 3.75
C LEU A 172 6.26 2.64 3.59
N ASP A 173 7.35 2.07 4.12
CA ASP A 173 7.69 0.66 3.91
C ASP A 173 7.07 -0.23 5.00
N TYR A 174 6.63 -1.44 4.62
CA TYR A 174 6.07 -2.45 5.53
C TYR A 174 4.78 -2.05 6.26
N ILE A 175 4.19 -0.90 5.97
CA ILE A 175 2.93 -0.45 6.60
C ILE A 175 1.78 -1.42 6.31
N ASP A 176 1.73 -1.93 5.07
CA ASP A 176 0.82 -2.93 4.57
C ASP A 176 1.02 -4.29 5.25
N HIS A 177 2.27 -4.72 5.38
CA HIS A 177 2.60 -5.99 6.04
C HIS A 177 2.34 -5.95 7.55
N ASP A 178 2.54 -4.79 8.21
CA ASP A 178 2.18 -4.58 9.62
C ASP A 178 0.67 -4.59 9.79
N PHE A 179 -0.08 -3.93 8.89
CA PHE A 179 -1.54 -3.97 8.83
C PHE A 179 -2.05 -5.41 8.66
N MET A 180 -1.55 -6.14 7.67
CA MET A 180 -1.92 -7.54 7.41
C MET A 180 -1.55 -8.47 8.54
N LYS A 181 -0.52 -8.17 9.32
CA LYS A 181 -0.22 -8.89 10.56
C LYS A 181 -1.34 -8.73 11.57
N GLN A 182 -1.86 -7.51 11.78
CA GLN A 182 -2.98 -7.27 12.70
C GLN A 182 -4.28 -7.92 12.18
N VAL A 183 -4.51 -7.90 10.87
CA VAL A 183 -5.62 -8.61 10.21
C VAL A 183 -5.60 -10.10 10.56
N ARG A 184 -4.43 -10.77 10.46
CA ARG A 184 -4.29 -12.20 10.81
C ARG A 184 -4.48 -12.45 12.30
N ILE A 185 -3.94 -11.59 13.18
CA ILE A 185 -4.07 -11.72 14.64
C ILE A 185 -5.54 -11.63 15.07
N ASN A 186 -6.33 -10.78 14.41
CA ASN A 186 -7.75 -10.62 14.68
C ASN A 186 -8.63 -11.60 13.89
N GLU A 187 -8.04 -12.54 13.16
CA GLU A 187 -8.71 -13.62 12.40
C GLU A 187 -9.77 -13.12 11.41
N PHE A 188 -9.57 -11.94 10.82
CA PHE A 188 -10.46 -11.42 9.77
C PHE A 188 -10.48 -12.33 8.54
N LYS A 189 -11.64 -12.42 7.90
CA LYS A 189 -11.86 -13.27 6.72
C LYS A 189 -11.27 -12.64 5.49
N ILE A 190 -10.32 -13.33 4.86
CA ILE A 190 -9.61 -12.87 3.67
C ILE A 190 -10.06 -13.71 2.46
N ASN A 191 -10.32 -13.06 1.34
CA ASN A 191 -10.47 -13.68 0.03
C ASN A 191 -9.42 -13.15 -0.94
N ILE A 192 -8.88 -14.03 -1.77
CA ILE A 192 -8.00 -13.66 -2.88
C ILE A 192 -8.87 -13.64 -4.13
N LEU A 193 -8.86 -12.51 -4.83
CA LEU A 193 -9.56 -12.35 -6.10
C LEU A 193 -8.82 -13.11 -7.21
N ASN A 194 -9.54 -13.50 -8.25
CA ASN A 194 -8.93 -14.08 -9.46
C ASN A 194 -8.36 -13.01 -10.40
N SER A 195 -8.79 -11.76 -10.22
CA SER A 195 -8.34 -10.63 -11.02
C SER A 195 -6.88 -10.29 -10.76
N GLU A 196 -6.17 -10.04 -11.85
CA GLU A 196 -4.77 -9.64 -11.85
C GLU A 196 -4.66 -8.14 -12.15
N ILE A 197 -3.86 -7.44 -11.37
CA ILE A 197 -3.50 -6.03 -11.61
C ILE A 197 -1.99 -5.91 -11.77
N ILE A 198 -1.56 -4.96 -12.58
CA ILE A 198 -0.15 -4.75 -12.89
C ILE A 198 0.36 -3.52 -12.13
N GLN A 199 1.47 -3.68 -11.42
CA GLN A 199 2.15 -2.57 -10.79
C GLN A 199 3.58 -2.45 -11.29
N SER A 200 3.90 -1.26 -11.79
CA SER A 200 5.25 -0.91 -12.22
C SER A 200 6.06 -0.43 -11.03
N PHE A 201 7.05 -1.22 -10.59
CA PHE A 201 7.95 -0.74 -9.55
C PHE A 201 8.98 0.23 -10.12
N SER A 202 8.91 1.48 -9.74
CA SER A 202 9.94 2.51 -10.00
C SER A 202 11.29 2.22 -9.29
N ARG A 203 11.36 1.15 -8.48
CA ARG A 203 12.59 0.72 -7.76
C ARG A 203 13.78 0.38 -8.65
N ASN A 204 13.57 0.13 -9.93
CA ASN A 204 14.63 -0.33 -10.84
C ASN A 204 15.43 0.81 -11.50
N GLU A 205 14.96 2.04 -11.44
CA GLU A 205 15.69 3.17 -11.97
C GLU A 205 16.88 3.53 -11.06
N LYS A 206 18.04 3.79 -11.71
CA LYS A 206 19.27 4.21 -11.02
C LYS A 206 19.14 5.68 -10.63
N GLY A 207 18.42 5.96 -9.56
CA GLY A 207 18.27 7.30 -9.00
C GLY A 207 19.59 7.89 -8.50
N SER A 208 19.58 9.17 -8.14
CA SER A 208 20.74 9.83 -7.55
C SER A 208 21.14 9.19 -6.20
N LEU A 209 22.45 9.25 -5.86
CA LEU A 209 22.94 8.80 -4.55
C LEU A 209 22.19 9.46 -3.38
N LYS A 210 21.88 10.78 -3.51
CA LYS A 210 21.10 11.52 -2.49
C LYS A 210 19.70 10.94 -2.30
N GLY A 211 19.00 10.67 -3.40
CA GLY A 211 17.67 10.04 -3.37
C GLY A 211 17.71 8.63 -2.78
N ALA A 212 18.73 7.84 -3.16
CA ALA A 212 18.91 6.49 -2.63
C ALA A 212 19.19 6.47 -1.11
N LEU A 213 20.00 7.42 -0.60
CA LEU A 213 20.25 7.58 0.84
C LEU A 213 18.98 8.01 1.59
N PHE A 214 18.23 8.96 1.05
CA PHE A 214 16.94 9.39 1.63
C PHE A 214 15.97 8.21 1.72
N ARG A 215 15.80 7.47 0.61
CA ARG A 215 14.91 6.31 0.55
C ARG A 215 15.35 5.17 1.48
N PHE A 216 16.68 4.95 1.61
CA PHE A 216 17.24 3.98 2.55
C PHE A 216 16.96 4.35 4.00
N ASN A 217 17.01 5.65 4.36
CA ASN A 217 16.72 6.09 5.71
C ASN A 217 15.25 5.85 6.10
N ILE A 218 14.30 6.06 5.18
CA ILE A 218 12.88 5.72 5.38
C ILE A 218 12.77 4.20 5.60
N TYR A 219 13.24 3.40 4.63
CA TYR A 219 13.20 1.95 4.69
C TYR A 219 13.78 1.39 5.99
N ARG A 220 14.95 1.89 6.42
CA ARG A 220 15.62 1.44 7.64
C ARG A 220 14.80 1.68 8.90
N LYS A 221 14.13 2.86 8.99
CA LYS A 221 13.28 3.21 10.13
C LYS A 221 12.04 2.32 10.18
N ASP A 222 11.31 2.25 9.08
CA ASP A 222 10.07 1.50 8.98
C ASP A 222 10.32 -0.01 9.20
N PHE A 223 11.35 -0.55 8.56
CA PHE A 223 11.71 -1.96 8.72
C PHE A 223 12.14 -2.31 10.15
N LYS A 224 12.79 -1.36 10.87
CA LYS A 224 13.12 -1.53 12.29
C LYS A 224 11.86 -1.67 13.14
N ILE A 225 10.87 -0.81 12.92
CA ILE A 225 9.58 -0.83 13.64
C ILE A 225 8.86 -2.15 13.34
N TYR A 226 8.75 -2.52 12.06
CA TYR A 226 8.13 -3.77 11.65
C TYR A 226 8.79 -4.99 12.30
N CYS A 227 10.13 -5.10 12.27
CA CYS A 227 10.85 -6.20 12.89
C CYS A 227 10.70 -6.23 14.42
N LYS A 228 10.63 -5.05 15.06
CA LYS A 228 10.33 -4.93 16.50
C LYS A 228 8.94 -5.47 16.81
N ASN A 229 7.93 -5.06 16.03
CA ASN A 229 6.54 -5.53 16.17
C ASN A 229 6.42 -7.06 15.95
N CYS A 230 7.32 -7.63 15.14
CA CYS A 230 7.39 -9.08 14.91
C CYS A 230 8.25 -9.85 15.92
N ASN A 231 8.88 -9.19 16.89
CA ASN A 231 9.88 -9.76 17.81
C ASN A 231 11.06 -10.44 17.08
N ARG A 232 11.55 -9.81 15.99
CA ARG A 232 12.59 -10.36 15.09
C ARG A 232 13.72 -9.36 14.80
N MET A 233 14.28 -8.73 15.83
CA MET A 233 15.34 -7.73 15.68
C MET A 233 16.62 -8.27 15.04
N ILE A 234 16.97 -9.53 15.27
CA ILE A 234 18.14 -10.17 14.61
C ILE A 234 17.96 -10.16 13.08
N PHE A 235 16.73 -10.45 12.61
CA PHE A 235 16.39 -10.38 11.19
C PHE A 235 16.58 -8.97 10.61
N TYR A 236 16.24 -7.94 11.37
CA TYR A 236 16.50 -6.54 10.99
C TYR A 236 18.00 -6.30 10.76
N TYR A 237 18.85 -6.62 11.75
CA TYR A 237 20.30 -6.34 11.65
C TYR A 237 20.95 -7.05 10.46
N ILE A 238 20.64 -8.32 10.25
CA ILE A 238 21.18 -9.11 9.13
C ILE A 238 20.77 -8.49 7.79
N ASN A 239 19.48 -8.13 7.63
CA ASN A 239 18.99 -7.61 6.35
C ASN A 239 19.47 -6.18 6.07
N ILE A 240 19.56 -5.32 7.09
CA ILE A 240 20.11 -3.98 6.92
C ILE A 240 21.60 -4.03 6.54
N LEU A 241 22.38 -4.93 7.12
CA LEU A 241 23.78 -5.10 6.74
C LEU A 241 23.91 -5.53 5.27
N LYS A 242 23.15 -6.56 4.85
CA LYS A 242 23.09 -7.01 3.46
C LYS A 242 22.69 -5.89 2.51
N PHE A 243 21.68 -5.11 2.89
CA PHE A 243 21.20 -3.98 2.07
C PHE A 243 22.27 -2.89 1.95
N ARG A 244 22.94 -2.51 3.05
CA ARG A 244 24.05 -1.54 3.04
C ARG A 244 25.15 -1.96 2.09
N ILE A 245 25.62 -3.21 2.18
CA ILE A 245 26.66 -3.75 1.29
C ILE A 245 26.21 -3.65 -0.18
N LYS A 246 24.99 -4.11 -0.49
CA LYS A 246 24.44 -4.03 -1.86
C LYS A 246 24.40 -2.59 -2.38
N GLN A 247 23.96 -1.63 -1.58
CA GLN A 247 23.89 -0.22 -1.98
C GLN A 247 25.29 0.40 -2.12
N CYS A 248 26.23 0.08 -1.25
CA CYS A 248 27.61 0.53 -1.38
C CYS A 248 28.24 0.07 -2.70
N ILE A 249 28.00 -1.17 -3.10
CA ILE A 249 28.47 -1.71 -4.40
C ILE A 249 27.75 -0.96 -5.55
N LYS A 250 26.39 -0.86 -5.51
CA LYS A 250 25.58 -0.23 -6.56
C LYS A 250 25.99 1.24 -6.82
N TYR A 251 26.22 2.01 -5.76
CA TYR A 251 26.50 3.44 -5.82
C TYR A 251 27.98 3.80 -5.66
N ARG A 252 28.86 2.81 -5.48
CA ARG A 252 30.30 2.99 -5.22
C ARG A 252 30.56 3.98 -4.10
N SER A 253 29.82 3.87 -2.98
CA SER A 253 29.85 4.83 -1.88
C SER A 253 29.61 4.16 -0.54
N PHE A 254 30.48 4.42 0.45
CA PHE A 254 30.34 3.97 1.84
C PHE A 254 29.35 4.81 2.68
N LYS A 255 28.68 5.81 2.09
CA LYS A 255 27.73 6.69 2.80
C LYS A 255 26.56 5.93 3.45
N PHE A 256 26.21 4.74 2.94
CA PHE A 256 25.16 3.89 3.54
C PHE A 256 25.54 3.30 4.90
N PHE A 257 26.83 3.31 5.28
CA PHE A 257 27.29 2.91 6.62
C PHE A 257 27.37 4.09 7.61
N LYS A 258 27.35 5.34 7.13
CA LYS A 258 27.30 6.50 8.03
C LYS A 258 25.90 6.56 8.65
N ASN A 259 25.83 6.54 9.98
CA ASN A 259 24.59 6.81 10.68
C ASN A 259 24.39 8.34 10.68
N ASN A 260 23.46 8.82 9.89
CA ASN A 260 22.89 10.16 10.06
C ASN A 260 21.61 10.01 10.86
#